data_3ab72540a2101abfafa3d079d6872706
#
_entry.id   3ab72540a2101abfafa3d079d6872706
#
_cell.length_a   1.000
_cell.length_b   1.000
_cell.length_c   1.000
_cell.angle_alpha   90.00
_cell.angle_beta   90.00
_cell.angle_gamma   90.00
#
_symmetry.space_group_name_H-M   'P 1'
#
loop_
_entity.id
_entity.type
_entity.pdbx_description
1 polymer ?
#
loop_
_entity_poly.entity_id
_entity_poly.type
_entity_poly.pdbx_seq_one_letter_code
_entity_poly.pdbx_strand_id
1 'polypeptide(L)'
;RTSKIKKEYENPKVKILRAISYARLNDTISAINELQTTLQKQLNKDLENKVNFILTNLRDPSKIKEQNLLVSRQFSYLFDKKETQTSILIIKKSGVDINYLKTLISDFHQKTYPNKPLEISALLIGLENYLLMIKSFDNVDDVLKYNIDLENDESILEQLSRSSYRIMAITDKNFKDFYKKRDLEGYYQFYQKKYLNN
;
A
#
# COMPACT_ATOMS: atom_id res chain seq x y z
N ARG A 1 4.17 -42.15 3.54
CA ARG A 1 4.52 -40.78 3.06
C ARG A 1 3.35 -40.12 2.33
N THR A 2 2.59 -40.82 1.49
CA THR A 2 1.45 -40.28 0.70
C THR A 2 0.27 -39.78 1.54
N SER A 3 -0.03 -40.38 2.68
CA SER A 3 -1.16 -39.95 3.53
C SER A 3 -0.93 -38.62 4.27
N LYS A 4 0.32 -38.30 4.62
CA LYS A 4 0.69 -37.04 5.28
C LYS A 4 0.62 -35.86 4.31
N ILE A 5 1.08 -36.07 3.08
CA ILE A 5 1.01 -35.09 2.00
C ILE A 5 -0.44 -34.77 1.66
N LYS A 6 -1.31 -35.80 1.55
CA LYS A 6 -2.74 -35.61 1.28
C LYS A 6 -3.45 -34.81 2.37
N LYS A 7 -3.07 -34.98 3.64
CA LYS A 7 -3.60 -34.20 4.78
C LYS A 7 -3.17 -32.74 4.77
N GLU A 8 -1.96 -32.44 4.33
CA GLU A 8 -1.48 -31.04 4.19
C GLU A 8 -2.19 -30.29 3.06
N TYR A 9 -2.41 -30.95 1.92
CA TYR A 9 -3.17 -30.36 0.79
C TYR A 9 -4.65 -30.09 1.16
N GLU A 10 -5.19 -30.78 2.13
CA GLU A 10 -6.55 -30.60 2.62
C GLU A 10 -6.70 -29.51 3.70
N ASN A 11 -5.58 -28.93 4.15
CA ASN A 11 -5.61 -27.85 5.14
C ASN A 11 -6.28 -26.59 4.55
N PRO A 12 -7.31 -26.02 5.20
CA PRO A 12 -8.02 -24.84 4.72
C PRO A 12 -7.10 -23.66 4.41
N LYS A 13 -6.04 -23.43 5.21
CA LYS A 13 -5.08 -22.35 4.96
C LYS A 13 -4.29 -22.57 3.67
N VAL A 14 -3.91 -23.82 3.37
CA VAL A 14 -3.19 -24.16 2.13
C VAL A 14 -4.11 -23.99 0.92
N LYS A 15 -5.37 -24.39 1.03
CA LYS A 15 -6.38 -24.18 -0.02
C LYS A 15 -6.61 -22.69 -0.31
N ILE A 16 -6.70 -21.87 0.73
CA ILE A 16 -6.82 -20.40 0.55
C ILE A 16 -5.59 -19.84 -0.19
N LEU A 17 -4.37 -20.25 0.18
CA LEU A 17 -3.15 -19.81 -0.50
C LEU A 17 -3.12 -20.25 -1.97
N ARG A 18 -3.55 -21.47 -2.29
CA ARG A 18 -3.67 -21.95 -3.67
C ARG A 18 -4.68 -21.12 -4.46
N ALA A 19 -5.84 -20.83 -3.88
CA ALA A 19 -6.84 -19.99 -4.50
C ALA A 19 -6.31 -18.59 -4.82
N ILE A 20 -5.55 -17.99 -3.90
CA ILE A 20 -4.88 -16.70 -4.14
C ILE A 20 -3.85 -16.81 -5.28
N SER A 21 -3.12 -17.93 -5.37
CA SER A 21 -2.17 -18.17 -6.45
C SER A 21 -2.86 -18.30 -7.82
N TYR A 22 -3.97 -19.04 -7.89
CA TYR A 22 -4.81 -19.12 -9.10
C TYR A 22 -5.34 -17.74 -9.51
N ALA A 23 -5.85 -16.96 -8.56
CA ALA A 23 -6.33 -15.61 -8.84
C ALA A 23 -5.23 -14.68 -9.40
N ARG A 24 -4.00 -14.78 -8.89
CA ARG A 24 -2.83 -14.03 -9.40
C ARG A 24 -2.43 -14.43 -10.82
N LEU A 25 -2.71 -15.67 -11.21
CA LEU A 25 -2.48 -16.20 -12.56
C LEU A 25 -3.67 -15.94 -13.49
N ASN A 26 -4.65 -15.13 -13.08
CA ASN A 26 -5.91 -14.86 -13.77
C ASN A 26 -6.82 -16.10 -13.98
N ASP A 27 -6.54 -17.21 -13.30
CA ASP A 27 -7.40 -18.39 -13.27
C ASP A 27 -8.47 -18.25 -12.18
N THR A 28 -9.43 -17.37 -12.45
CA THR A 28 -10.53 -17.05 -11.53
C THR A 28 -11.43 -18.24 -11.24
N ILE A 29 -11.61 -19.14 -12.22
CA ILE A 29 -12.46 -20.32 -12.09
C ILE A 29 -11.86 -21.28 -11.05
N SER A 30 -10.59 -21.64 -11.20
CA SER A 30 -9.91 -22.53 -10.25
C SER A 30 -9.83 -21.90 -8.85
N ALA A 31 -9.61 -20.59 -8.75
CA ALA A 31 -9.61 -19.85 -7.49
C ALA A 31 -10.97 -19.96 -6.76
N ILE A 32 -12.07 -19.72 -7.47
CA ILE A 32 -13.43 -19.82 -6.91
C ILE A 32 -13.74 -21.25 -6.46
N ASN A 33 -13.45 -22.27 -7.28
CA ASN A 33 -13.68 -23.67 -6.94
C ASN A 33 -12.93 -24.10 -5.68
N GLU A 34 -11.67 -23.70 -5.55
CA GLU A 34 -10.84 -24.01 -4.37
C GLU A 34 -11.42 -23.38 -3.09
N LEU A 35 -11.88 -22.14 -3.16
CA LEU A 35 -12.49 -21.45 -2.03
C LEU A 35 -13.85 -22.02 -1.65
N GLN A 36 -14.68 -22.39 -2.64
CA GLN A 36 -15.97 -23.03 -2.38
C GLN A 36 -15.81 -24.41 -1.70
N THR A 37 -14.85 -25.23 -2.15
CA THR A 37 -14.55 -26.50 -1.49
C THR A 37 -13.98 -26.33 -0.09
N THR A 38 -13.33 -25.19 0.17
CA THR A 38 -12.83 -24.84 1.51
C THR A 38 -13.98 -24.50 2.46
N LEU A 39 -15.01 -23.78 2.00
CA LEU A 39 -16.19 -23.46 2.83
C LEU A 39 -17.04 -24.69 3.22
N GLN A 40 -16.95 -25.79 2.47
CA GLN A 40 -17.66 -27.04 2.81
C GLN A 40 -17.07 -27.73 4.05
N LYS A 41 -15.90 -27.27 4.54
CA LYS A 41 -15.27 -27.76 5.76
C LYS A 41 -15.64 -26.90 6.95
N GLN A 42 -15.63 -27.50 8.15
CA GLN A 42 -15.77 -26.73 9.38
C GLN A 42 -14.60 -25.75 9.53
N LEU A 43 -14.86 -24.48 9.30
CA LEU A 43 -13.91 -23.37 9.48
C LEU A 43 -14.24 -22.64 10.78
N ASN A 44 -13.22 -22.04 11.38
CA ASN A 44 -13.50 -21.02 12.38
C ASN A 44 -14.05 -19.77 11.69
N LYS A 45 -14.79 -18.96 12.44
CA LYS A 45 -15.51 -17.77 11.92
C LYS A 45 -14.58 -16.75 11.22
N ASP A 46 -13.33 -16.64 11.67
CA ASP A 46 -12.33 -15.74 11.06
C ASP A 46 -11.90 -16.21 9.65
N LEU A 47 -11.63 -17.51 9.51
CA LEU A 47 -11.29 -18.10 8.20
C LEU A 47 -12.48 -18.12 7.25
N GLU A 48 -13.67 -18.39 7.74
CA GLU A 48 -14.90 -18.34 6.95
C GLU A 48 -15.14 -16.95 6.40
N ASN A 49 -15.02 -15.91 7.23
CA ASN A 49 -15.13 -14.50 6.81
C ASN A 49 -14.10 -14.15 5.74
N LYS A 50 -12.83 -14.59 5.90
CA LYS A 50 -11.77 -14.37 4.91
C LYS A 50 -12.07 -15.03 3.57
N VAL A 51 -12.54 -16.29 3.58
CA VAL A 51 -12.89 -17.03 2.36
C VAL A 51 -14.05 -16.36 1.65
N ASN A 52 -15.11 -15.99 2.38
CA ASN A 52 -16.28 -15.29 1.82
C ASN A 52 -15.90 -13.93 1.23
N PHE A 53 -15.01 -13.18 1.89
CA PHE A 53 -14.47 -11.92 1.38
C PHE A 53 -13.77 -12.11 0.03
N ILE A 54 -12.86 -13.10 -0.07
CA ILE A 54 -12.12 -13.36 -1.32
C ILE A 54 -13.09 -13.82 -2.43
N LEU A 55 -14.05 -14.71 -2.12
CA LEU A 55 -15.05 -15.18 -3.07
C LEU A 55 -15.91 -14.04 -3.64
N THR A 56 -16.37 -13.15 -2.78
CA THR A 56 -17.16 -11.99 -3.19
C THR A 56 -16.38 -11.12 -4.17
N ASN A 57 -15.11 -10.89 -3.87
CA ASN A 57 -14.23 -10.06 -4.70
C ASN A 57 -13.88 -10.71 -6.05
N LEU A 58 -13.72 -12.04 -6.08
CA LEU A 58 -13.47 -12.76 -7.33
C LEU A 58 -14.70 -12.84 -8.25
N ARG A 59 -15.90 -12.87 -7.68
CA ARG A 59 -17.17 -12.92 -8.44
C ARG A 59 -17.63 -11.57 -8.96
N ASP A 60 -17.34 -10.52 -8.20
CA ASP A 60 -17.75 -9.17 -8.53
C ASP A 60 -16.67 -8.15 -8.13
N PRO A 61 -15.71 -7.90 -9.04
CA PRO A 61 -14.63 -6.93 -8.79
C PRO A 61 -15.13 -5.50 -8.52
N SER A 62 -16.35 -5.15 -8.93
CA SER A 62 -16.93 -3.83 -8.65
C SER A 62 -17.22 -3.61 -7.17
N LYS A 63 -17.52 -4.67 -6.43
CA LYS A 63 -17.75 -4.64 -4.97
C LYS A 63 -16.47 -4.38 -4.18
N ILE A 64 -15.28 -4.59 -4.76
CA ILE A 64 -14.01 -4.21 -4.13
C ILE A 64 -13.98 -2.70 -3.89
N LYS A 65 -14.45 -1.90 -4.86
CA LYS A 65 -14.52 -0.43 -4.72
C LYS A 65 -15.46 -0.02 -3.59
N GLU A 66 -16.58 -0.69 -3.45
CA GLU A 66 -17.59 -0.36 -2.43
C GLU A 66 -17.16 -0.79 -1.02
N GLN A 67 -16.57 -1.97 -0.88
CA GLN A 67 -16.04 -2.47 0.40
C GLN A 67 -14.78 -1.73 0.85
N ASN A 68 -13.89 -1.37 -0.07
CA ASN A 68 -12.74 -0.51 0.24
C ASN A 68 -13.20 0.89 0.67
N LEU A 69 -14.32 1.39 0.11
CA LEU A 69 -14.96 2.63 0.55
C LEU A 69 -15.55 2.49 1.97
N LEU A 70 -16.09 1.33 2.34
CA LEU A 70 -16.62 1.04 3.68
C LEU A 70 -15.50 0.82 4.70
N VAL A 71 -14.42 0.14 4.31
CA VAL A 71 -13.22 -0.06 5.15
C VAL A 71 -12.49 1.27 5.36
N SER A 72 -12.39 2.11 4.33
CA SER A 72 -11.81 3.45 4.47
C SER A 72 -12.64 4.38 5.35
N ARG A 73 -13.95 4.16 5.46
CA ARG A 73 -14.81 4.85 6.43
C ARG A 73 -14.57 4.44 7.89
N GLN A 74 -13.96 3.28 8.14
CA GLN A 74 -13.58 2.84 9.49
C GLN A 74 -12.22 3.38 9.94
N PHE A 75 -11.41 3.92 9.04
CA PHE A 75 -10.18 4.60 9.40
C PHE A 75 -10.46 6.09 9.51
N SER A 76 -10.52 6.60 10.72
CA SER A 76 -10.67 8.03 10.97
C SER A 76 -9.37 8.78 10.75
N TYR A 77 -8.83 8.74 9.50
CA TYR A 77 -7.78 9.66 9.11
C TYR A 77 -8.33 11.08 9.15
N LEU A 78 -7.60 11.98 9.80
CA LEU A 78 -7.98 13.38 9.93
C LEU A 78 -7.27 14.21 8.86
N PHE A 79 -7.98 15.16 8.28
CA PHE A 79 -7.43 16.12 7.34
C PHE A 79 -7.43 17.50 7.97
N ASP A 80 -6.23 18.07 8.11
CA ASP A 80 -6.02 19.45 8.53
C ASP A 80 -4.97 20.10 7.64
N LYS A 81 -5.37 21.15 6.93
CA LYS A 81 -4.48 21.88 6.00
C LYS A 81 -3.31 22.58 6.68
N LYS A 82 -3.44 22.91 7.96
CA LYS A 82 -2.46 23.67 8.74
C LYS A 82 -1.54 22.79 9.58
N GLU A 83 -1.84 21.48 9.67
CA GLU A 83 -0.99 20.57 10.43
C GLU A 83 0.29 20.28 9.65
N THR A 84 1.41 20.11 10.35
CA THR A 84 2.69 19.71 9.77
C THR A 84 2.57 18.39 9.01
N GLN A 85 3.18 18.33 7.84
CA GLN A 85 3.10 17.23 6.90
C GLN A 85 4.46 16.56 6.71
N THR A 86 4.42 15.30 6.37
CA THR A 86 5.53 14.50 5.87
C THR A 86 5.19 14.02 4.46
N SER A 87 6.08 14.20 3.51
CA SER A 87 5.97 13.51 2.22
C SER A 87 6.40 12.05 2.40
N ILE A 88 5.57 11.12 1.96
CA ILE A 88 5.88 9.69 1.96
C ILE A 88 5.90 9.14 0.55
N LEU A 89 7.00 8.47 0.20
CA LEU A 89 7.16 7.75 -1.05
C LEU A 89 7.19 6.26 -0.75
N ILE A 90 6.20 5.53 -1.23
CA ILE A 90 6.14 4.07 -1.16
C ILE A 90 6.55 3.52 -2.51
N ILE A 91 7.56 2.65 -2.54
CA ILE A 91 8.10 2.08 -3.76
C ILE A 91 8.43 0.60 -3.56
N LYS A 92 8.14 -0.24 -4.57
CA LYS A 92 8.54 -1.64 -4.53
C LYS A 92 10.06 -1.77 -4.54
N LYS A 93 10.59 -2.73 -3.78
CA LYS A 93 12.02 -3.02 -3.69
C LYS A 93 12.63 -3.49 -5.02
N SER A 94 11.82 -4.18 -5.84
CA SER A 94 12.30 -4.71 -7.11
C SER A 94 12.61 -3.57 -8.10
N GLY A 95 13.83 -3.51 -8.59
CA GLY A 95 14.25 -2.56 -9.61
C GLY A 95 14.76 -1.21 -9.09
N VAL A 96 14.81 -0.98 -7.77
CA VAL A 96 15.24 0.29 -7.19
C VAL A 96 16.35 0.10 -6.17
N ASP A 97 17.44 0.83 -6.35
CA ASP A 97 18.46 1.03 -5.31
C ASP A 97 18.02 2.18 -4.39
N ILE A 98 17.60 1.83 -3.18
CA ILE A 98 17.09 2.80 -2.21
C ILE A 98 18.16 3.81 -1.75
N ASN A 99 19.42 3.41 -1.70
CA ASN A 99 20.51 4.31 -1.29
C ASN A 99 20.81 5.31 -2.39
N TYR A 100 20.84 4.85 -3.63
CA TYR A 100 21.00 5.73 -4.78
C TYR A 100 19.82 6.72 -4.90
N LEU A 101 18.58 6.25 -4.74
CA LEU A 101 17.41 7.13 -4.74
C LEU A 101 17.48 8.19 -3.62
N LYS A 102 17.92 7.82 -2.42
CA LYS A 102 18.13 8.78 -1.33
C LYS A 102 19.19 9.83 -1.67
N THR A 103 20.25 9.46 -2.36
CA THR A 103 21.28 10.40 -2.82
C THR A 103 20.69 11.39 -3.81
N LEU A 104 19.96 10.92 -4.82
CA LEU A 104 19.29 11.78 -5.80
C LEU A 104 18.32 12.76 -5.12
N ILE A 105 17.52 12.29 -4.16
CA ILE A 105 16.61 13.16 -3.39
C ILE A 105 17.40 14.17 -2.56
N SER A 106 18.54 13.81 -1.98
CA SER A 106 19.40 14.73 -1.24
C SER A 106 19.98 15.83 -2.16
N ASP A 107 20.46 15.46 -3.34
CA ASP A 107 20.96 16.40 -4.35
C ASP A 107 19.84 17.34 -4.85
N PHE A 108 18.66 16.79 -5.08
CA PHE A 108 17.46 17.59 -5.41
C PHE A 108 17.14 18.60 -4.29
N HIS A 109 17.23 18.21 -3.00
CA HIS A 109 17.00 19.13 -1.89
C HIS A 109 18.01 20.29 -1.91
N GLN A 110 19.29 19.99 -2.08
CA GLN A 110 20.34 21.03 -2.13
C GLN A 110 20.11 22.02 -3.26
N LYS A 111 19.64 21.54 -4.42
CA LYS A 111 19.39 22.34 -5.61
C LYS A 111 18.09 23.15 -5.52
N THR A 112 17.01 22.53 -5.07
CA THR A 112 15.66 23.09 -5.17
C THR A 112 15.16 23.70 -3.86
N TYR A 113 15.63 23.18 -2.73
CA TYR A 113 15.21 23.59 -1.38
C TYR A 113 16.41 23.93 -0.46
N PRO A 114 17.40 24.75 -0.88
CA PRO A 114 18.64 24.95 -0.15
C PRO A 114 18.46 25.57 1.25
N ASN A 115 17.37 26.27 1.47
CA ASN A 115 17.06 26.93 2.74
C ASN A 115 16.09 26.13 3.64
N LYS A 116 15.68 24.93 3.23
CA LYS A 116 14.75 24.10 3.99
C LYS A 116 15.47 22.82 4.46
N PRO A 117 15.65 22.63 5.77
CA PRO A 117 16.29 21.42 6.30
C PRO A 117 15.34 20.23 6.19
N LEU A 118 15.31 19.56 5.02
CA LEU A 118 14.49 18.40 4.78
C LEU A 118 15.22 17.13 5.20
N GLU A 119 14.63 16.39 6.12
CA GLU A 119 15.18 15.12 6.62
C GLU A 119 14.64 13.94 5.80
N ILE A 120 15.55 13.09 5.32
CA ILE A 120 15.19 11.86 4.59
C ILE A 120 15.40 10.65 5.49
N SER A 121 14.38 9.85 5.69
CA SER A 121 14.48 8.56 6.35
C SER A 121 13.83 7.47 5.51
N ALA A 122 14.27 6.21 5.67
CA ALA A 122 13.72 5.07 4.95
C ALA A 122 13.40 3.95 5.94
N LEU A 123 12.22 3.36 5.77
CA LEU A 123 11.72 2.21 6.51
C LEU A 123 11.28 1.11 5.55
N LEU A 124 11.00 -0.07 6.09
CA LEU A 124 10.31 -1.13 5.35
C LEU A 124 8.83 -1.11 5.72
N ILE A 125 7.96 -1.20 4.71
CA ILE A 125 6.54 -1.40 4.91
C ILE A 125 6.09 -2.70 4.24
N GLY A 126 5.73 -3.68 5.06
CA GLY A 126 5.56 -5.06 4.59
C GLY A 126 6.89 -5.70 4.16
N LEU A 127 6.79 -6.71 3.29
CA LEU A 127 7.97 -7.45 2.81
C LEU A 127 8.54 -6.89 1.50
N GLU A 128 7.73 -6.18 0.73
CA GLU A 128 8.02 -5.86 -0.67
C GLU A 128 8.27 -4.37 -0.94
N ASN A 129 8.03 -3.48 0.04
CA ASN A 129 8.11 -2.05 -0.21
C ASN A 129 9.10 -1.34 0.71
N TYR A 130 9.74 -0.32 0.16
CA TYR A 130 10.36 0.75 0.92
C TYR A 130 9.34 1.87 1.16
N LEU A 131 9.47 2.53 2.30
CA LEU A 131 8.77 3.74 2.67
C LEU A 131 9.81 4.80 2.97
N LEU A 132 10.01 5.74 2.04
CA LEU A 132 10.82 6.93 2.30
C LEU A 132 9.92 8.00 2.89
N MET A 133 10.46 8.74 3.84
CA MET A 133 9.79 9.84 4.53
C MET A 133 10.66 11.08 4.44
N ILE A 134 10.10 12.16 3.94
CA ILE A 134 10.70 13.48 3.89
C ILE A 134 9.89 14.39 4.80
N LYS A 135 10.52 14.84 5.89
CA LYS A 135 9.87 15.60 6.94
C LYS A 135 10.07 17.11 6.81
N SER A 136 9.27 17.83 7.58
CA SER A 136 9.36 19.27 7.83
C SER A 136 8.65 20.16 6.82
N PHE A 137 7.41 19.78 6.44
CA PHE A 137 6.52 20.68 5.71
C PHE A 137 5.49 21.27 6.67
N ASP A 138 5.36 22.61 6.66
CA ASP A 138 4.52 23.33 7.61
C ASP A 138 3.02 23.15 7.38
N ASN A 139 2.63 22.82 6.14
CA ASN A 139 1.24 22.71 5.73
C ASN A 139 1.09 21.80 4.49
N VAL A 140 -0.16 21.60 4.08
CA VAL A 140 -0.51 20.76 2.92
C VAL A 140 0.01 21.32 1.61
N ASP A 141 -0.08 22.63 1.39
CA ASP A 141 0.30 23.25 0.11
C ASP A 141 1.81 23.09 -0.15
N ASP A 142 2.63 23.23 0.89
CA ASP A 142 4.07 23.03 0.82
C ASP A 142 4.45 21.60 0.45
N VAL A 143 3.82 20.60 1.09
CA VAL A 143 4.14 19.20 0.81
C VAL A 143 3.62 18.75 -0.56
N LEU A 144 2.46 19.25 -0.99
CA LEU A 144 1.94 18.95 -2.34
C LEU A 144 2.82 19.56 -3.43
N LYS A 145 3.26 20.82 -3.25
CA LYS A 145 4.23 21.44 -4.16
C LYS A 145 5.52 20.62 -4.21
N TYR A 146 6.05 20.23 -3.07
CA TYR A 146 7.24 19.38 -3.00
C TYR A 146 7.06 18.05 -3.75
N ASN A 147 5.93 17.39 -3.58
CA ASN A 147 5.64 16.13 -4.25
C ASN A 147 5.63 16.27 -5.77
N ILE A 148 5.05 17.36 -6.28
CA ILE A 148 5.04 17.68 -7.71
C ILE A 148 6.47 17.98 -8.21
N ASP A 149 7.22 18.81 -7.48
CA ASP A 149 8.59 19.16 -7.85
C ASP A 149 9.50 17.91 -7.87
N LEU A 150 9.30 16.97 -6.92
CA LEU A 150 10.03 15.72 -6.86
C LEU A 150 9.72 14.78 -8.04
N GLU A 151 8.46 14.67 -8.45
CA GLU A 151 8.04 13.87 -9.60
C GLU A 151 8.46 14.49 -10.94
N ASN A 152 8.75 15.79 -10.99
CA ASN A 152 9.22 16.49 -12.17
C ASN A 152 10.76 16.47 -12.31
N ASP A 153 11.52 16.03 -11.31
CA ASP A 153 12.96 15.85 -11.46
C ASP A 153 13.27 14.61 -12.28
N GLU A 154 13.91 14.80 -13.45
CA GLU A 154 14.16 13.74 -14.43
C GLU A 154 14.95 12.56 -13.85
N SER A 155 15.96 12.84 -13.03
CA SER A 155 16.83 11.81 -12.43
C SER A 155 16.08 10.94 -11.42
N ILE A 156 15.21 11.56 -10.64
CA ILE A 156 14.36 10.86 -9.67
C ILE A 156 13.27 10.09 -10.41
N LEU A 157 12.59 10.71 -11.38
CA LEU A 157 11.53 10.07 -12.16
C LEU A 157 12.05 8.84 -12.91
N GLU A 158 13.27 8.88 -13.46
CA GLU A 158 13.90 7.72 -14.09
C GLU A 158 14.01 6.54 -13.12
N GLN A 159 14.42 6.77 -11.88
CA GLN A 159 14.50 5.71 -10.87
C GLN A 159 13.12 5.22 -10.43
N LEU A 160 12.17 6.13 -10.23
CA LEU A 160 10.81 5.79 -9.84
C LEU A 160 10.08 4.98 -10.91
N SER A 161 10.27 5.30 -12.18
CA SER A 161 9.65 4.62 -13.33
C SER A 161 10.07 3.15 -13.48
N ARG A 162 11.19 2.75 -12.88
CA ARG A 162 11.67 1.35 -12.86
C ARG A 162 10.84 0.44 -11.96
N SER A 163 9.94 1.01 -11.14
CA SER A 163 9.11 0.25 -10.19
C SER A 163 7.76 0.90 -10.02
N SER A 164 6.81 0.22 -9.37
CA SER A 164 5.58 0.88 -8.98
C SER A 164 5.79 1.69 -7.70
N TYR A 165 5.33 2.93 -7.70
CA TYR A 165 5.46 3.85 -6.58
C TYR A 165 4.18 4.64 -6.33
N ARG A 166 4.09 5.25 -5.15
CA ARG A 166 3.07 6.23 -4.77
C ARG A 166 3.70 7.31 -3.90
N ILE A 167 3.45 8.57 -4.23
CA ILE A 167 3.82 9.70 -3.42
C ILE A 167 2.57 10.29 -2.77
N MET A 168 2.62 10.56 -1.47
CA MET A 168 1.50 11.07 -0.68
C MET A 168 2.01 12.01 0.41
N ALA A 169 1.11 12.83 0.93
CA ALA A 169 1.34 13.60 2.15
C ALA A 169 0.65 12.94 3.34
N ILE A 170 1.25 13.03 4.53
CA ILE A 170 0.70 12.46 5.75
C ILE A 170 1.07 13.28 6.98
N THR A 171 0.13 13.45 7.91
CA THR A 171 0.42 14.01 9.24
C THR A 171 1.00 12.95 10.18
N ASP A 172 1.72 13.36 11.23
CA ASP A 172 2.25 12.43 12.23
C ASP A 172 1.16 11.60 12.93
N LYS A 173 -0.03 12.17 13.12
CA LYS A 173 -1.19 11.47 13.67
C LYS A 173 -1.63 10.33 12.77
N ASN A 174 -1.85 10.64 11.49
CA ASN A 174 -2.28 9.66 10.50
C ASN A 174 -1.20 8.62 10.26
N PHE A 175 0.09 9.01 10.31
CA PHE A 175 1.20 8.10 10.10
C PHE A 175 1.25 6.96 11.13
N LYS A 176 0.97 7.24 12.40
CA LYS A 176 0.91 6.21 13.45
C LYS A 176 -0.10 5.12 13.12
N ASP A 177 -1.30 5.53 12.71
CA ASP A 177 -2.37 4.60 12.35
C ASP A 177 -2.07 3.86 11.05
N PHE A 178 -1.61 4.58 10.03
CA PHE A 178 -1.20 4.03 8.73
C PHE A 178 -0.11 2.96 8.88
N TYR A 179 0.97 3.27 9.62
CA TYR A 179 2.10 2.36 9.79
C TYR A 179 1.73 1.11 10.61
N LYS A 180 0.92 1.27 11.65
CA LYS A 180 0.42 0.17 12.49
C LYS A 180 -0.50 -0.77 11.70
N LYS A 181 -1.39 -0.24 10.90
CA LYS A 181 -2.39 -1.00 10.14
C LYS A 181 -1.85 -1.50 8.80
N ARG A 182 -0.79 -0.88 8.27
CA ARG A 182 -0.22 -1.13 6.93
C ARG A 182 -1.25 -1.05 5.81
N ASP A 183 -2.22 -0.16 5.98
CA ASP A 183 -3.32 0.04 5.05
C ASP A 183 -2.93 1.03 3.95
N LEU A 184 -2.12 0.56 3.00
CA LEU A 184 -1.63 1.37 1.89
C LEU A 184 -2.76 1.88 1.00
N GLU A 185 -3.74 1.03 0.73
CA GLU A 185 -4.84 1.35 -0.19
C GLU A 185 -5.84 2.31 0.45
N GLY A 186 -6.25 2.06 1.70
CA GLY A 186 -7.21 2.94 2.40
C GLY A 186 -6.65 4.33 2.62
N TYR A 187 -5.34 4.44 2.95
CA TYR A 187 -4.73 5.76 3.08
C TYR A 187 -4.60 6.48 1.71
N TYR A 188 -4.27 5.76 0.65
CA TYR A 188 -4.19 6.34 -0.70
C TYR A 188 -5.54 6.91 -1.16
N GLN A 189 -6.63 6.18 -0.93
CA GLN A 189 -7.98 6.69 -1.23
C GLN A 189 -8.35 7.92 -0.41
N PHE A 190 -7.99 7.93 0.89
CA PHE A 190 -8.17 9.12 1.74
C PHE A 190 -7.36 10.31 1.18
N TYR A 191 -6.09 10.08 0.83
CA TYR A 191 -5.21 11.09 0.25
C TYR A 191 -5.78 11.68 -1.05
N GLN A 192 -6.17 10.83 -1.99
CA GLN A 192 -6.79 11.28 -3.24
C GLN A 192 -8.04 12.15 -2.98
N LYS A 193 -8.91 11.71 -2.08
CA LYS A 193 -10.16 12.39 -1.79
C LYS A 193 -9.98 13.72 -1.04
N LYS A 194 -8.98 13.81 -0.14
CA LYS A 194 -8.85 14.95 0.79
C LYS A 194 -7.73 15.91 0.40
N TYR A 195 -6.67 15.44 -0.23
CA TYR A 195 -5.54 16.28 -0.58
C TYR A 195 -5.58 16.74 -2.05
N LEU A 196 -6.05 15.88 -2.96
CA LEU A 196 -6.01 16.17 -4.40
C LEU A 196 -7.35 16.71 -4.96
N ASN A 197 -8.48 16.44 -4.31
CA ASN A 197 -9.82 16.83 -4.79
C ASN A 197 -10.50 17.88 -3.90
N ASN A 198 -9.72 18.65 -3.13
CA ASN A 198 -10.24 19.76 -2.31
C ASN A 198 -9.86 21.12 -2.88
#